data_78a494331a9a8406d8320721440bf44b
#
_entry.id   78a494331a9a8406d8320721440bf44b
#
_cell.length_a   1.000
_cell.length_b   1.000
_cell.length_c   1.000
_cell.angle_alpha   90.00
_cell.angle_beta   90.00
_cell.angle_gamma   90.00
#
_symmetry.space_group_name_H-M   'P 1'
#
loop_
_entity.id
_entity.type
_entity.pdbx_description
1 polymer ?
#
loop_
_entity_poly.entity_id
_entity_poly.type
_entity_poly.pdbx_seq_one_letter_code
_entity_poly.pdbx_strand_id
1 'polypeptide(L)'
;GVDSSVAAALLKKQGYDVVGVHMRCWSQRSSDACGIGVPCTAAAEAEDARRAAEILRIPFYVFDFEKEYKAAVVDYMVQGYKQGITPNPDVMCNKEIKFGLFLKKALAMGADYVATGHYVRLQTLNKELRTKNNQLKCSKFYVLSSAFDKNKDQSYFLWTLTQDQLQHCLFPIGDYQKPQVRKLAARFGLLNAKKKDSQGICFLGQVSLPDFLAQYIKPKKGDILLAPSLRGSASWRRRGNLTEKPIKIGTHNGAYFYTIGQRQGLKIGGFKKPLYVVSKDIKKNIIVVAEGDDHPALYKKEVELVNTNFFPPVIAIRQSAEKQSYINVFARVRYRQPLEGAQLCLYPYSRELGNRRKYKLIFGKPMKFVAPGQSAVFYDRKGVMLGGGVIKSVK
;
A
#
# COMPACT_ATOMS: atom_id res chain seq x y z
N GLY A 1 10.43 2.81 -16.58
CA GLY A 1 9.56 1.63 -16.75
C GLY A 1 8.47 1.85 -17.78
N VAL A 2 7.85 0.77 -18.30
CA VAL A 2 6.86 0.83 -19.41
C VAL A 2 5.74 1.84 -19.13
N ASP A 3 5.12 1.76 -17.96
CA ASP A 3 3.91 2.50 -17.61
C ASP A 3 4.13 4.02 -17.59
N SER A 4 5.22 4.48 -16.97
CA SER A 4 5.58 5.90 -16.95
C SER A 4 6.01 6.42 -18.31
N SER A 5 6.70 5.61 -19.12
CA SER A 5 7.08 6.01 -20.48
C SER A 5 5.86 6.17 -21.39
N VAL A 6 4.84 5.29 -21.27
CA VAL A 6 3.58 5.43 -22.00
C VAL A 6 2.77 6.62 -21.50
N ALA A 7 2.77 6.87 -20.20
CA ALA A 7 2.12 8.07 -19.64
C ALA A 7 2.71 9.36 -20.24
N ALA A 8 4.04 9.46 -20.32
CA ALA A 8 4.72 10.60 -20.97
C ALA A 8 4.37 10.71 -22.45
N ALA A 9 4.36 9.60 -23.19
CA ALA A 9 4.01 9.58 -24.61
C ALA A 9 2.57 10.03 -24.88
N LEU A 10 1.62 9.62 -24.05
CA LEU A 10 0.22 10.00 -24.15
C LEU A 10 0.05 11.50 -23.90
N LEU A 11 0.69 12.05 -22.87
CA LEU A 11 0.62 13.48 -22.55
C LEU A 11 1.24 14.32 -23.67
N LYS A 12 2.41 13.93 -24.20
CA LYS A 12 3.00 14.61 -25.35
C LYS A 12 2.06 14.61 -26.56
N LYS A 13 1.42 13.48 -26.84
CA LYS A 13 0.40 13.40 -27.93
C LYS A 13 -0.81 14.30 -27.69
N GLN A 14 -1.13 14.59 -26.42
CA GLN A 14 -2.22 15.52 -26.03
C GLN A 14 -1.80 16.99 -26.06
N GLY A 15 -0.55 17.29 -26.42
CA GLY A 15 -0.04 18.67 -26.55
C GLY A 15 0.58 19.25 -25.27
N TYR A 16 0.79 18.44 -24.24
CA TYR A 16 1.52 18.89 -23.04
C TYR A 16 3.01 19.05 -23.36
N ASP A 17 3.63 20.07 -22.77
CA ASP A 17 5.09 20.16 -22.68
C ASP A 17 5.57 19.21 -21.58
N VAL A 18 6.23 18.11 -21.99
CA VAL A 18 6.57 16.98 -21.10
C VAL A 18 8.05 16.92 -20.83
N VAL A 19 8.39 16.85 -19.55
CA VAL A 19 9.75 16.62 -19.07
C VAL A 19 9.81 15.25 -18.38
N GLY A 20 10.76 14.41 -18.80
CA GLY A 20 11.02 13.11 -18.18
C GLY A 20 11.89 13.26 -16.92
N VAL A 21 11.48 12.66 -15.81
CA VAL A 21 12.27 12.65 -14.57
C VAL A 21 12.44 11.23 -14.06
N HIS A 22 13.69 10.82 -13.80
CA HIS A 22 14.02 9.63 -13.05
C HIS A 22 14.36 9.99 -11.60
N MET A 23 13.64 9.38 -10.66
CA MET A 23 13.92 9.54 -9.22
C MET A 23 14.88 8.45 -8.78
N ARG A 24 16.11 8.82 -8.40
CA ARG A 24 17.05 7.91 -7.76
C ARG A 24 16.72 7.85 -6.27
N CYS A 25 16.03 6.78 -5.86
CA CYS A 25 15.57 6.58 -4.49
C CYS A 25 16.44 5.63 -3.67
N TRP A 26 17.20 4.78 -4.36
CA TRP A 26 18.05 3.79 -3.72
C TRP A 26 19.16 3.35 -4.65
N SER A 27 20.40 3.38 -4.18
CA SER A 27 21.55 2.77 -4.84
C SER A 27 22.27 1.84 -3.85
N GLN A 28 22.72 0.70 -4.34
CA GLN A 28 23.49 -0.26 -3.51
C GLN A 28 24.97 0.18 -3.33
N ARG A 29 25.21 1.49 -3.26
CA ARG A 29 26.57 2.02 -3.09
C ARG A 29 27.13 1.90 -1.66
N SER A 30 26.33 1.54 -0.66
CA SER A 30 26.87 1.26 0.66
C SER A 30 27.61 -0.07 0.62
N SER A 31 28.90 -0.03 0.85
CA SER A 31 29.88 -1.11 0.88
C SER A 31 29.47 -2.35 1.70
N ASP A 32 28.43 -2.27 2.48
CA ASP A 32 27.98 -3.32 3.39
C ASP A 32 26.92 -4.26 2.80
N ALA A 33 26.33 -3.93 1.64
CA ALA A 33 25.31 -4.77 0.99
C ALA A 33 25.84 -5.55 -0.24
N CYS A 34 27.07 -5.28 -0.68
CA CYS A 34 27.66 -5.84 -1.91
C CYS A 34 28.27 -7.25 -1.74
N GLY A 35 28.06 -7.93 -0.61
CA GLY A 35 28.56 -9.31 -0.41
C GLY A 35 27.86 -10.38 -1.28
N ILE A 36 26.80 -10.04 -1.98
CA ILE A 36 26.05 -10.97 -2.82
C ILE A 36 26.02 -10.40 -4.25
N GLY A 37 26.99 -10.63 -5.07
CA GLY A 37 27.18 -10.33 -6.50
C GLY A 37 25.99 -9.95 -7.41
N VAL A 38 25.02 -9.20 -6.90
CA VAL A 38 23.84 -8.74 -7.65
C VAL A 38 24.15 -7.36 -8.23
N PRO A 39 24.12 -7.18 -9.57
CA PRO A 39 24.40 -5.88 -10.20
C PRO A 39 23.38 -4.83 -9.73
N CYS A 40 23.85 -3.63 -9.42
CA CYS A 40 23.00 -2.48 -9.12
C CYS A 40 22.14 -2.13 -10.33
N THR A 41 20.82 -2.35 -10.23
CA THR A 41 19.86 -2.08 -11.32
C THR A 41 19.56 -0.60 -11.50
N ALA A 42 19.93 0.27 -10.55
CA ALA A 42 19.59 1.69 -10.55
C ALA A 42 20.15 2.45 -11.76
N ALA A 43 21.40 2.16 -12.16
CA ALA A 43 22.01 2.78 -13.34
C ALA A 43 21.32 2.32 -14.64
N ALA A 44 21.01 1.04 -14.74
CA ALA A 44 20.29 0.48 -15.89
C ALA A 44 18.85 1.03 -15.99
N GLU A 45 18.20 1.25 -14.85
CA GLU A 45 16.85 1.84 -14.83
C GLU A 45 16.83 3.32 -15.22
N ALA A 46 17.85 4.08 -14.81
CA ALA A 46 18.04 5.47 -15.24
C ALA A 46 18.32 5.57 -16.73
N GLU A 47 19.17 4.66 -17.27
CA GLU A 47 19.47 4.59 -18.69
C GLU A 47 18.24 4.19 -19.52
N ASP A 48 17.44 3.22 -19.09
CA ASP A 48 16.16 2.89 -19.72
C ASP A 48 15.21 4.09 -19.77
N ALA A 49 15.19 4.91 -18.71
CA ALA A 49 14.36 6.11 -18.67
C ALA A 49 14.89 7.20 -19.61
N ARG A 50 16.23 7.39 -19.67
CA ARG A 50 16.88 8.32 -20.59
C ARG A 50 16.59 7.97 -22.06
N ARG A 51 16.75 6.70 -22.44
CA ARG A 51 16.43 6.22 -23.79
C ARG A 51 14.96 6.42 -24.15
N ALA A 52 14.05 6.19 -23.20
CA ALA A 52 12.63 6.45 -23.44
C ALA A 52 12.37 7.94 -23.69
N ALA A 53 13.01 8.83 -22.93
CA ALA A 53 12.89 10.28 -23.13
C ALA A 53 13.46 10.72 -24.48
N GLU A 54 14.60 10.14 -24.91
CA GLU A 54 15.22 10.41 -26.20
C GLU A 54 14.29 10.00 -27.38
N ILE A 55 13.71 8.80 -27.34
CA ILE A 55 12.73 8.34 -28.33
C ILE A 55 11.52 9.28 -28.39
N LEU A 56 11.05 9.73 -27.23
CA LEU A 56 9.96 10.66 -27.13
C LEU A 56 10.35 12.11 -27.47
N ARG A 57 11.64 12.40 -27.62
CA ARG A 57 12.19 13.74 -27.86
C ARG A 57 11.68 14.72 -26.79
N ILE A 58 11.89 14.39 -25.50
CA ILE A 58 11.57 15.22 -24.34
C ILE A 58 12.81 15.42 -23.48
N PRO A 59 12.98 16.56 -22.79
CA PRO A 59 14.02 16.77 -21.80
C PRO A 59 14.01 15.71 -20.73
N PHE A 60 15.19 15.38 -20.17
CA PHE A 60 15.31 14.32 -19.14
C PHE A 60 16.22 14.77 -18.01
N TYR A 61 15.77 14.56 -16.77
CA TYR A 61 16.53 14.86 -15.56
C TYR A 61 16.55 13.66 -14.61
N VAL A 62 17.58 13.60 -13.78
CA VAL A 62 17.69 12.66 -12.66
C VAL A 62 17.64 13.45 -11.36
N PHE A 63 16.66 13.14 -10.51
CA PHE A 63 16.58 13.71 -9.17
C PHE A 63 17.06 12.68 -8.15
N ASP A 64 17.98 13.10 -7.30
CA ASP A 64 18.48 12.29 -6.20
C ASP A 64 17.65 12.52 -4.94
N PHE A 65 17.03 11.46 -4.45
CA PHE A 65 16.24 11.43 -3.22
C PHE A 65 16.69 10.28 -2.29
N GLU A 66 17.91 9.76 -2.44
CA GLU A 66 18.37 8.59 -1.66
C GLU A 66 18.32 8.85 -0.15
N LYS A 67 18.77 10.02 0.30
CA LYS A 67 18.78 10.39 1.72
C LYS A 67 17.36 10.48 2.29
N GLU A 68 16.50 11.19 1.58
CA GLU A 68 15.11 11.40 1.99
C GLU A 68 14.32 10.11 1.92
N TYR A 69 14.56 9.29 0.90
CA TYR A 69 13.95 7.97 0.78
C TYR A 69 14.33 7.05 1.93
N LYS A 70 15.62 7.02 2.27
CA LYS A 70 16.11 6.26 3.43
C LYS A 70 15.38 6.67 4.70
N ALA A 71 15.33 7.96 5.00
CA ALA A 71 14.72 8.48 6.22
C ALA A 71 13.19 8.26 6.26
N ALA A 72 12.47 8.58 5.17
CA ALA A 72 11.01 8.58 5.16
C ALA A 72 10.39 7.20 4.89
N VAL A 73 11.07 6.32 4.14
CA VAL A 73 10.50 5.04 3.70
C VAL A 73 11.22 3.84 4.32
N VAL A 74 12.56 3.80 4.24
CA VAL A 74 13.33 2.65 4.74
C VAL A 74 13.32 2.61 6.26
N ASP A 75 13.65 3.71 6.90
CA ASP A 75 13.71 3.77 8.38
C ASP A 75 12.30 3.57 8.99
N TYR A 76 11.25 4.13 8.36
CA TYR A 76 9.85 3.84 8.72
C TYR A 76 9.54 2.35 8.63
N MET A 77 9.95 1.69 7.54
CA MET A 77 9.72 0.26 7.33
C MET A 77 10.46 -0.56 8.39
N VAL A 78 11.75 -0.29 8.61
CA VAL A 78 12.58 -1.00 9.59
C VAL A 78 12.03 -0.85 11.01
N GLN A 79 11.64 0.37 11.41
CA GLN A 79 11.05 0.62 12.73
C GLN A 79 9.72 -0.13 12.91
N GLY A 80 8.87 -0.15 11.88
CA GLY A 80 7.63 -0.92 11.93
C GLY A 80 7.87 -2.41 12.17
N TYR A 81 8.80 -3.01 11.44
CA TYR A 81 9.15 -4.42 11.64
C TYR A 81 9.75 -4.68 13.04
N LYS A 82 10.61 -3.80 13.56
CA LYS A 82 11.12 -3.89 14.95
C LYS A 82 10.00 -3.88 15.98
N GLN A 83 8.93 -3.13 15.73
CA GLN A 83 7.74 -3.07 16.59
C GLN A 83 6.76 -4.23 16.36
N GLY A 84 7.05 -5.13 15.43
CA GLY A 84 6.18 -6.26 15.09
C GLY A 84 4.97 -5.93 14.25
N ILE A 85 4.85 -4.73 13.71
CA ILE A 85 3.84 -4.38 12.70
C ILE A 85 4.38 -4.66 11.29
N THR A 86 3.48 -4.64 10.31
CA THR A 86 3.86 -4.80 8.90
C THR A 86 3.55 -3.51 8.16
N PRO A 87 4.50 -2.56 8.07
CA PRO A 87 4.29 -1.29 7.39
C PRO A 87 4.11 -1.45 5.89
N ASN A 88 3.61 -0.41 5.23
CA ASN A 88 3.46 -0.38 3.77
C ASN A 88 4.40 0.69 3.17
N PRO A 89 5.61 0.29 2.73
CA PRO A 89 6.59 1.22 2.18
C PRO A 89 6.14 1.85 0.86
N ASP A 90 5.32 1.18 0.04
CA ASP A 90 4.83 1.73 -1.22
C ASP A 90 3.87 2.90 -0.99
N VAL A 91 3.01 2.82 0.03
CA VAL A 91 2.15 3.95 0.44
C VAL A 91 3.02 5.12 0.92
N MET A 92 4.06 4.84 1.73
CA MET A 92 4.97 5.89 2.22
C MET A 92 5.79 6.52 1.10
N CYS A 93 6.28 5.73 0.14
CA CYS A 93 6.97 6.24 -1.04
C CYS A 93 6.07 7.19 -1.85
N ASN A 94 4.81 6.81 -2.08
CA ASN A 94 3.87 7.69 -2.78
C ASN A 94 3.62 8.97 -1.99
N LYS A 95 3.38 8.87 -0.67
CA LYS A 95 3.08 10.02 0.19
C LYS A 95 4.25 10.99 0.31
N GLU A 96 5.43 10.49 0.70
CA GLU A 96 6.55 11.34 1.11
C GLU A 96 7.47 11.70 -0.06
N ILE A 97 7.69 10.79 -1.00
CA ILE A 97 8.64 10.98 -2.10
C ILE A 97 7.95 11.45 -3.37
N LYS A 98 7.06 10.62 -3.98
CA LYS A 98 6.51 10.92 -5.32
C LYS A 98 5.58 12.13 -5.32
N PHE A 99 4.62 12.15 -4.40
CA PHE A 99 3.64 13.23 -4.30
C PHE A 99 3.92 14.18 -3.13
N GLY A 100 5.00 13.96 -2.40
CA GLY A 100 5.58 14.87 -1.43
C GLY A 100 6.73 15.68 -2.04
N LEU A 101 7.95 15.19 -1.85
CA LEU A 101 9.18 15.91 -2.26
C LEU A 101 9.28 16.14 -3.75
N PHE A 102 9.03 15.13 -4.57
CA PHE A 102 9.13 15.26 -6.03
C PHE A 102 8.08 16.25 -6.57
N LEU A 103 6.82 16.15 -6.15
CA LEU A 103 5.79 17.11 -6.54
C LEU A 103 6.19 18.53 -6.14
N LYS A 104 6.61 18.73 -4.88
CA LYS A 104 7.06 20.06 -4.41
C LYS A 104 8.22 20.62 -5.24
N LYS A 105 9.21 19.77 -5.57
CA LYS A 105 10.37 20.18 -6.38
C LYS A 105 9.96 20.50 -7.82
N ALA A 106 9.08 19.70 -8.43
CA ALA A 106 8.60 19.93 -9.79
C ALA A 106 7.83 21.26 -9.90
N LEU A 107 6.91 21.53 -8.97
CA LEU A 107 6.17 22.80 -8.91
C LEU A 107 7.10 24.00 -8.70
N ALA A 108 8.12 23.88 -7.85
CA ALA A 108 9.13 24.94 -7.64
C ALA A 108 9.99 25.19 -8.88
N MET A 109 10.09 24.24 -9.80
CA MET A 109 10.77 24.38 -11.10
C MET A 109 9.85 24.85 -12.22
N GLY A 110 8.59 25.20 -11.92
CA GLY A 110 7.62 25.74 -12.87
C GLY A 110 6.73 24.70 -13.55
N ALA A 111 6.72 23.43 -13.11
CA ALA A 111 5.78 22.46 -13.63
C ALA A 111 4.37 22.72 -13.08
N ASP A 112 3.33 22.58 -13.93
CA ASP A 112 1.94 22.66 -13.52
C ASP A 112 1.45 21.34 -12.91
N TYR A 113 1.96 20.21 -13.41
CA TYR A 113 1.53 18.88 -13.06
C TYR A 113 2.67 17.89 -12.90
N VAL A 114 2.45 16.88 -12.08
CA VAL A 114 3.25 15.64 -12.02
C VAL A 114 2.41 14.49 -12.57
N ALA A 115 2.93 13.81 -13.59
CA ALA A 115 2.32 12.64 -14.17
C ALA A 115 3.04 11.36 -13.76
N THR A 116 2.29 10.29 -13.52
CA THR A 116 2.86 8.98 -13.19
C THR A 116 2.16 7.87 -13.95
N GLY A 117 2.88 6.73 -14.07
CA GLY A 117 2.34 5.49 -14.64
C GLY A 117 1.49 4.66 -13.66
N HIS A 118 0.77 5.29 -12.72
CA HIS A 118 -0.13 4.55 -11.84
C HIS A 118 -1.44 4.20 -12.56
N TYR A 119 -1.89 2.97 -12.36
CA TYR A 119 -3.22 2.53 -12.76
C TYR A 119 -4.25 3.00 -11.73
N VAL A 120 -4.72 4.22 -11.92
CA VAL A 120 -5.76 4.88 -11.10
C VAL A 120 -6.41 5.94 -11.95
N ARG A 121 -7.68 6.24 -11.72
CA ARG A 121 -8.40 7.33 -12.41
C ARG A 121 -8.57 8.50 -11.47
N LEU A 122 -8.26 9.70 -11.96
CA LEU A 122 -8.53 10.95 -11.28
C LEU A 122 -9.80 11.56 -11.87
N GLN A 123 -10.75 11.88 -11.00
CA GLN A 123 -12.02 12.48 -11.39
C GLN A 123 -12.20 13.81 -10.67
N THR A 124 -12.85 14.74 -11.35
CA THR A 124 -13.24 16.03 -10.76
C THR A 124 -14.73 15.96 -10.39
N LEU A 125 -15.03 16.31 -9.16
CA LEU A 125 -16.39 16.50 -8.67
C LEU A 125 -16.62 17.99 -8.46
N ASN A 126 -17.58 18.56 -9.17
CA ASN A 126 -18.09 19.90 -8.89
C ASN A 126 -19.23 19.77 -7.87
N LYS A 127 -19.10 20.43 -6.73
CA LYS A 127 -20.13 20.40 -5.70
C LYS A 127 -20.46 21.83 -5.28
N GLU A 128 -21.75 22.13 -5.27
CA GLU A 128 -22.25 23.34 -4.66
C GLU A 128 -22.19 23.20 -3.14
N LEU A 129 -21.42 24.03 -2.50
CA LEU A 129 -21.35 24.11 -1.04
C LEU A 129 -22.02 25.42 -0.61
N ARG A 130 -22.91 25.32 0.37
CA ARG A 130 -23.43 26.50 1.07
C ARG A 130 -22.35 27.02 2.01
N THR A 131 -21.97 28.27 1.83
CA THR A 131 -21.08 28.97 2.76
C THR A 131 -21.81 29.28 4.07
N LYS A 132 -21.08 29.69 5.10
CA LYS A 132 -21.67 30.18 6.37
C LYS A 132 -22.68 31.31 6.18
N ASN A 133 -22.54 32.09 5.11
CA ASN A 133 -23.42 33.20 4.74
C ASN A 133 -24.53 32.78 3.75
N ASN A 134 -24.85 31.47 3.66
CA ASN A 134 -25.89 30.90 2.80
C ASN A 134 -25.70 31.12 1.28
N GLN A 135 -24.52 31.57 0.83
CA GLN A 135 -24.18 31.71 -0.57
C GLN A 135 -23.75 30.36 -1.15
N LEU A 136 -24.24 30.04 -2.35
CA LEU A 136 -23.79 28.85 -3.09
C LEU A 136 -22.41 29.09 -3.70
N LYS A 137 -21.42 28.33 -3.28
CA LYS A 137 -20.08 28.34 -3.88
C LYS A 137 -19.83 27.00 -4.55
N CYS A 138 -19.60 27.03 -5.86
CA CYS A 138 -19.17 25.84 -6.60
C CYS A 138 -17.71 25.54 -6.20
N SER A 139 -17.49 24.39 -5.58
CA SER A 139 -16.15 23.93 -5.20
C SER A 139 -15.78 22.71 -6.01
N LYS A 140 -14.59 22.76 -6.60
CA LYS A 140 -13.99 21.68 -7.37
C LYS A 140 -13.23 20.75 -6.43
N PHE A 141 -13.54 19.47 -6.44
CA PHE A 141 -12.86 18.44 -5.68
C PHE A 141 -12.27 17.38 -6.60
N TYR A 142 -11.13 16.89 -6.23
CA TYR A 142 -10.46 15.80 -6.91
C TYR A 142 -10.65 14.50 -6.12
N VAL A 143 -11.06 13.43 -6.79
CA VAL A 143 -11.20 12.11 -6.19
C VAL A 143 -10.51 11.06 -7.05
N LEU A 144 -9.95 10.06 -6.38
CA LEU A 144 -9.39 8.89 -7.04
C LEU A 144 -10.47 7.82 -7.19
N SER A 145 -10.42 7.08 -8.26
CA SER A 145 -11.25 5.89 -8.44
C SER A 145 -10.42 4.72 -8.96
N SER A 146 -10.92 3.52 -8.70
CA SER A 146 -10.27 2.29 -9.19
C SER A 146 -10.00 2.38 -10.69
N ALA A 147 -8.85 1.86 -11.11
CA ALA A 147 -8.49 1.78 -12.52
C ALA A 147 -9.46 0.93 -13.32
N PHE A 148 -9.42 1.10 -14.66
CA PHE A 148 -10.15 0.23 -15.58
C PHE A 148 -9.62 -1.22 -15.48
N ASP A 149 -8.30 -1.42 -15.45
CA ASP A 149 -7.67 -2.72 -15.18
C ASP A 149 -7.73 -3.05 -13.69
N LYS A 150 -8.71 -3.88 -13.29
CA LYS A 150 -8.89 -4.29 -11.89
C LYS A 150 -7.72 -5.11 -11.34
N ASN A 151 -6.98 -5.82 -12.19
CA ASN A 151 -5.81 -6.61 -11.78
C ASN A 151 -4.59 -5.74 -11.50
N LYS A 152 -4.55 -4.52 -12.07
CA LYS A 152 -3.45 -3.55 -11.94
C LYS A 152 -3.84 -2.34 -11.09
N ASP A 153 -5.07 -2.25 -10.60
CA ASP A 153 -5.57 -1.12 -9.82
C ASP A 153 -4.63 -0.78 -8.66
N GLN A 154 -4.01 0.40 -8.74
CA GLN A 154 -3.04 0.90 -7.77
C GLN A 154 -3.61 2.01 -6.88
N SER A 155 -4.90 2.29 -6.97
CA SER A 155 -5.58 3.27 -6.12
C SER A 155 -5.30 3.04 -4.62
N TYR A 156 -5.20 1.77 -4.20
CA TYR A 156 -4.85 1.35 -2.84
C TYR A 156 -3.61 2.04 -2.26
N PHE A 157 -2.62 2.38 -3.08
CA PHE A 157 -1.38 2.99 -2.61
C PHE A 157 -1.42 4.52 -2.52
N LEU A 158 -2.53 5.14 -2.95
CA LEU A 158 -2.66 6.59 -3.12
C LEU A 158 -3.66 7.23 -2.15
N TRP A 159 -4.19 6.48 -1.19
CA TRP A 159 -5.19 6.97 -0.25
C TRP A 159 -4.71 8.12 0.65
N THR A 160 -3.41 8.34 0.73
CA THR A 160 -2.80 9.40 1.55
C THR A 160 -2.76 10.77 0.87
N LEU A 161 -3.07 10.85 -0.45
CA LEU A 161 -2.97 12.10 -1.21
C LEU A 161 -4.01 13.11 -0.75
N THR A 162 -3.61 14.37 -0.68
CA THR A 162 -4.47 15.50 -0.30
C THR A 162 -5.09 16.15 -1.53
N GLN A 163 -6.08 17.04 -1.33
CA GLN A 163 -6.68 17.81 -2.43
C GLN A 163 -5.65 18.71 -3.12
N ASP A 164 -4.76 19.35 -2.33
CA ASP A 164 -3.69 20.21 -2.84
C ASP A 164 -2.68 19.43 -3.70
N GLN A 165 -2.46 18.15 -3.40
CA GLN A 165 -1.62 17.30 -4.25
C GLN A 165 -2.36 16.83 -5.50
N LEU A 166 -3.62 16.40 -5.36
CA LEU A 166 -4.40 15.81 -6.46
C LEU A 166 -4.67 16.81 -7.59
N GLN A 167 -4.83 18.11 -7.30
CA GLN A 167 -5.02 19.11 -8.34
C GLN A 167 -3.82 19.23 -9.31
N HIS A 168 -2.63 18.80 -8.88
CA HIS A 168 -1.40 18.78 -9.67
C HIS A 168 -0.99 17.39 -10.14
N CYS A 169 -1.89 16.39 -10.08
CA CYS A 169 -1.60 15.02 -10.47
C CYS A 169 -2.27 14.62 -11.77
N LEU A 170 -1.56 13.88 -12.63
CA LEU A 170 -2.11 13.23 -13.81
C LEU A 170 -1.80 11.73 -13.82
N PHE A 171 -2.79 10.93 -14.21
CA PHE A 171 -2.69 9.46 -14.31
C PHE A 171 -3.14 8.98 -15.69
N PRO A 172 -2.34 9.21 -16.75
CA PRO A 172 -2.78 9.05 -18.14
C PRO A 172 -3.14 7.62 -18.55
N ILE A 173 -2.73 6.62 -17.78
CA ILE A 173 -2.96 5.21 -18.11
C ILE A 173 -4.09 4.55 -17.29
N GLY A 174 -4.79 5.32 -16.46
CA GLY A 174 -5.84 4.81 -15.57
C GLY A 174 -7.01 4.13 -16.28
N ASP A 175 -7.30 4.52 -17.53
CA ASP A 175 -8.37 3.99 -18.38
C ASP A 175 -7.93 2.87 -19.32
N TYR A 176 -6.67 2.41 -19.22
CA TYR A 176 -6.12 1.37 -20.08
C TYR A 176 -5.89 0.07 -19.32
N GLN A 177 -6.07 -1.05 -20.02
CA GLN A 177 -5.59 -2.35 -19.57
C GLN A 177 -4.07 -2.50 -19.82
N LYS A 178 -3.38 -3.29 -18.99
CA LYS A 178 -1.93 -3.52 -19.14
C LYS A 178 -1.51 -4.01 -20.55
N PRO A 179 -2.23 -4.93 -21.21
CA PRO A 179 -1.92 -5.30 -22.60
C PRO A 179 -2.02 -4.14 -23.58
N GLN A 180 -2.98 -3.23 -23.39
CA GLN A 180 -3.13 -2.03 -24.22
C GLN A 180 -1.96 -1.07 -24.01
N VAL A 181 -1.53 -0.86 -22.75
CA VAL A 181 -0.33 -0.05 -22.43
C VAL A 181 0.91 -0.61 -23.11
N ARG A 182 1.11 -1.94 -23.13
CA ARG A 182 2.22 -2.57 -23.85
C ARG A 182 2.14 -2.39 -25.38
N LYS A 183 0.94 -2.47 -25.95
CA LYS A 183 0.73 -2.17 -27.38
C LYS A 183 1.05 -0.70 -27.69
N LEU A 184 0.64 0.23 -26.83
CA LEU A 184 0.98 1.66 -26.98
C LEU A 184 2.49 1.87 -26.86
N ALA A 185 3.16 1.23 -25.90
CA ALA A 185 4.62 1.30 -25.79
C ALA A 185 5.32 0.88 -27.09
N ALA A 186 4.88 -0.23 -27.70
CA ALA A 186 5.42 -0.70 -28.98
C ALA A 186 5.12 0.30 -30.14
N ARG A 187 3.90 0.87 -30.19
CA ARG A 187 3.54 1.90 -31.20
C ARG A 187 4.36 3.18 -31.09
N PHE A 188 4.73 3.57 -29.87
CA PHE A 188 5.60 4.72 -29.62
C PHE A 188 7.11 4.40 -29.81
N GLY A 189 7.46 3.19 -30.23
CA GLY A 189 8.85 2.76 -30.44
C GLY A 189 9.65 2.59 -29.15
N LEU A 190 9.00 2.48 -27.98
CA LEU A 190 9.68 2.39 -26.69
C LEU A 190 10.37 1.04 -26.53
N LEU A 191 11.69 1.04 -26.33
CA LEU A 191 12.52 -0.18 -26.21
C LEU A 191 12.13 -1.06 -25.01
N ASN A 192 11.55 -0.45 -23.97
CA ASN A 192 11.13 -1.12 -22.74
C ASN A 192 9.75 -1.77 -22.83
N ALA A 193 9.07 -1.80 -24.00
CA ALA A 193 7.71 -2.34 -24.16
C ALA A 193 7.54 -3.78 -23.64
N LYS A 194 8.59 -4.62 -23.77
CA LYS A 194 8.61 -6.02 -23.31
C LYS A 194 9.18 -6.18 -21.89
N LYS A 195 9.66 -5.11 -21.24
CA LYS A 195 10.25 -5.20 -19.90
C LYS A 195 9.23 -5.76 -18.91
N LYS A 196 9.68 -6.72 -18.07
CA LYS A 196 8.85 -7.27 -16.96
C LYS A 196 8.50 -6.16 -15.97
N ASP A 197 7.31 -6.28 -15.38
CA ASP A 197 6.88 -5.36 -14.32
C ASP A 197 7.77 -5.54 -13.10
N SER A 198 8.04 -4.45 -12.37
CA SER A 198 8.70 -4.52 -11.07
C SER A 198 7.87 -5.38 -10.12
N GLN A 199 8.53 -6.33 -9.46
CA GLN A 199 7.89 -7.21 -8.48
C GLN A 199 8.42 -6.89 -7.08
N GLY A 200 7.55 -6.92 -6.07
CA GLY A 200 7.94 -6.63 -4.70
C GLY A 200 7.96 -5.14 -4.37
N ILE A 201 8.73 -4.77 -3.36
CA ILE A 201 8.91 -3.39 -2.92
C ILE A 201 9.79 -2.67 -3.94
N CYS A 202 9.34 -1.49 -4.41
CA CYS A 202 9.91 -0.80 -5.58
C CYS A 202 11.43 -0.57 -5.55
N PHE A 203 12.04 -0.49 -4.37
CA PHE A 203 13.47 -0.19 -4.22
C PHE A 203 14.35 -1.42 -3.90
N LEU A 204 13.76 -2.55 -3.51
CA LEU A 204 14.54 -3.75 -3.14
C LEU A 204 15.12 -4.50 -4.35
N GLY A 205 14.60 -4.25 -5.54
CA GLY A 205 15.02 -4.97 -6.74
C GLY A 205 14.84 -6.49 -6.58
N GLN A 206 15.93 -7.25 -6.70
CA GLN A 206 15.92 -8.72 -6.56
C GLN A 206 16.20 -9.20 -5.13
N VAL A 207 16.50 -8.30 -4.18
CA VAL A 207 16.78 -8.67 -2.77
C VAL A 207 15.50 -9.06 -2.07
N SER A 208 15.52 -10.17 -1.34
CA SER A 208 14.36 -10.57 -0.55
C SER A 208 14.16 -9.62 0.65
N LEU A 209 12.91 -9.38 1.03
CA LEU A 209 12.62 -8.53 2.19
C LEU A 209 13.28 -9.02 3.50
N PRO A 210 13.31 -10.33 3.81
CA PRO A 210 14.04 -10.83 4.99
C PRO A 210 15.53 -10.53 4.96
N ASP A 211 16.20 -10.70 3.82
CA ASP A 211 17.65 -10.44 3.67
C ASP A 211 17.95 -8.95 3.79
N PHE A 212 17.10 -8.10 3.23
CA PHE A 212 17.19 -6.66 3.42
C PHE A 212 17.04 -6.25 4.88
N LEU A 213 16.01 -6.75 5.56
CA LEU A 213 15.76 -6.44 6.98
C LEU A 213 16.86 -6.97 7.89
N ALA A 214 17.52 -8.09 7.55
CA ALA A 214 18.61 -8.66 8.33
C ALA A 214 19.83 -7.72 8.44
N GLN A 215 20.00 -6.77 7.52
CA GLN A 215 21.02 -5.72 7.60
C GLN A 215 20.77 -4.72 8.75
N TYR A 216 19.49 -4.53 9.13
CA TYR A 216 19.06 -3.56 10.15
C TYR A 216 18.59 -4.20 11.45
N ILE A 217 18.23 -5.47 11.41
CA ILE A 217 17.65 -6.21 12.53
C ILE A 217 18.37 -7.55 12.63
N LYS A 218 19.17 -7.72 13.69
CA LYS A 218 19.93 -8.97 13.91
C LYS A 218 18.96 -10.15 13.99
N PRO A 219 19.16 -11.21 13.17
CA PRO A 219 18.38 -12.44 13.28
C PRO A 219 18.54 -13.06 14.69
N LYS A 220 17.42 -13.54 15.23
CA LYS A 220 17.39 -14.24 16.52
C LYS A 220 16.50 -15.47 16.40
N LYS A 221 17.05 -16.67 16.68
CA LYS A 221 16.26 -17.91 16.66
C LYS A 221 15.08 -17.81 17.61
N GLY A 222 13.91 -18.25 17.15
CA GLY A 222 12.67 -18.30 17.91
C GLY A 222 11.84 -19.51 17.48
N ASP A 223 10.74 -19.77 18.18
CA ASP A 223 9.93 -20.95 18.00
C ASP A 223 8.75 -20.71 17.05
N ILE A 224 8.47 -21.71 16.23
CA ILE A 224 7.25 -21.81 15.42
C ILE A 224 6.32 -22.78 16.12
N LEU A 225 5.16 -22.28 16.52
CA LEU A 225 4.14 -23.06 17.20
C LEU A 225 2.95 -23.29 16.26
N LEU A 226 2.40 -24.50 16.29
CA LEU A 226 1.16 -24.85 15.58
C LEU A 226 -0.04 -24.46 16.45
N ALA A 227 -0.97 -23.71 15.88
CA ALA A 227 -2.25 -23.42 16.52
C ALA A 227 -3.08 -24.71 16.65
N PRO A 228 -3.84 -24.89 17.73
CA PRO A 228 -4.72 -26.03 17.90
C PRO A 228 -5.69 -26.17 16.72
N SER A 229 -5.88 -27.39 16.21
CA SER A 229 -6.84 -27.66 15.14
C SER A 229 -8.27 -27.54 15.69
N LEU A 230 -9.09 -26.69 15.07
CA LEU A 230 -10.52 -26.58 15.42
C LEU A 230 -11.38 -27.71 14.81
N ARG A 231 -10.78 -28.67 14.13
CA ARG A 231 -11.47 -29.83 13.50
C ARG A 231 -11.62 -31.05 14.42
N GLY A 232 -11.56 -30.88 15.73
CA GLY A 232 -11.97 -31.92 16.70
C GLY A 232 -13.49 -31.94 16.84
N SER A 233 -14.11 -33.08 16.54
CA SER A 233 -15.52 -33.49 16.65
C SER A 233 -16.51 -32.56 17.40
N ALA A 234 -17.80 -32.59 17.01
CA ALA A 234 -18.89 -31.85 17.65
C ALA A 234 -18.98 -32.01 19.18
N SER A 235 -18.31 -33.05 19.76
CA SER A 235 -18.17 -33.25 21.20
C SER A 235 -17.34 -32.21 21.95
N TRP A 236 -16.42 -31.48 21.27
CA TRP A 236 -15.54 -30.46 21.87
C TRP A 236 -16.22 -29.10 22.08
N ARG A 237 -17.28 -28.79 21.34
CA ARG A 237 -18.04 -27.55 21.52
C ARG A 237 -18.77 -27.45 22.86
N ARG A 238 -19.00 -28.57 23.57
CA ARG A 238 -19.75 -28.59 24.84
C ARG A 238 -18.89 -28.41 26.09
N ARG A 239 -17.57 -28.41 26.00
CA ARG A 239 -16.70 -28.33 27.18
C ARG A 239 -15.79 -27.12 27.25
N GLY A 240 -16.10 -25.99 26.76
CA GLY A 240 -15.47 -24.70 27.10
C GLY A 240 -13.94 -24.62 27.29
N ASN A 241 -13.19 -25.72 27.18
CA ASN A 241 -11.77 -25.81 27.46
C ASN A 241 -10.97 -26.00 26.18
N LEU A 242 -10.53 -24.87 25.59
CA LEU A 242 -9.43 -24.78 24.64
C LEU A 242 -8.08 -24.94 25.38
N THR A 243 -7.78 -26.11 25.90
CA THR A 243 -6.58 -26.38 26.70
C THR A 243 -5.46 -27.07 25.94
N GLU A 244 -5.56 -27.24 24.62
CA GLU A 244 -4.39 -27.71 23.86
C GLU A 244 -3.40 -26.54 23.71
N LYS A 245 -2.28 -26.65 24.41
CA LYS A 245 -1.16 -25.71 24.27
C LYS A 245 -0.62 -25.78 22.83
N PRO A 246 -0.24 -24.65 22.21
CA PRO A 246 0.39 -24.68 20.90
C PRO A 246 1.63 -25.58 20.90
N ILE A 247 1.75 -26.45 19.89
CA ILE A 247 2.84 -27.43 19.78
C ILE A 247 3.99 -26.80 18.98
N LYS A 248 5.22 -26.90 19.47
CA LYS A 248 6.41 -26.50 18.73
C LYS A 248 6.64 -27.44 17.55
N ILE A 249 6.70 -26.86 16.33
CA ILE A 249 6.86 -27.60 15.06
C ILE A 249 8.12 -27.18 14.29
N GLY A 250 8.84 -26.16 14.75
CA GLY A 250 10.03 -25.69 14.09
C GLY A 250 10.62 -24.44 14.74
N THR A 251 11.59 -23.84 14.04
CA THR A 251 12.24 -22.59 14.44
C THR A 251 12.31 -21.61 13.30
N HIS A 252 12.46 -20.33 13.61
CA HIS A 252 12.63 -19.22 12.66
C HIS A 252 13.77 -18.28 13.08
N ASN A 253 14.15 -17.34 12.21
CA ASN A 253 15.25 -16.41 12.44
C ASN A 253 14.83 -15.04 13.00
N GLY A 254 13.61 -14.91 13.52
CA GLY A 254 13.09 -13.68 14.12
C GLY A 254 11.62 -13.45 13.79
N ALA A 255 10.76 -13.33 14.81
CA ALA A 255 9.30 -13.16 14.65
C ALA A 255 8.94 -11.85 13.89
N TYR A 256 9.80 -10.84 13.94
CA TYR A 256 9.59 -9.58 13.23
C TYR A 256 9.67 -9.72 11.70
N PHE A 257 10.38 -10.71 11.15
CA PHE A 257 10.44 -10.94 9.70
C PHE A 257 9.15 -11.50 9.09
N TYR A 258 8.19 -11.86 9.93
CA TYR A 258 6.95 -12.49 9.48
C TYR A 258 5.75 -11.55 9.54
N THR A 259 4.84 -11.73 8.59
CA THR A 259 3.58 -11.00 8.47
C THR A 259 2.40 -11.94 8.71
N ILE A 260 1.35 -11.48 9.37
CA ILE A 260 0.10 -12.25 9.53
C ILE A 260 -0.42 -12.66 8.14
N GLY A 261 -0.76 -13.94 7.97
CA GLY A 261 -1.18 -14.52 6.70
C GLY A 261 -0.02 -14.88 5.74
N GLN A 262 1.24 -14.75 6.16
CA GLN A 262 2.39 -15.20 5.37
C GLN A 262 2.42 -16.72 5.31
N ARG A 263 2.62 -17.26 4.09
CA ARG A 263 2.78 -18.69 3.80
C ARG A 263 4.22 -19.06 3.47
N GLN A 264 4.87 -18.22 2.64
CA GLN A 264 6.21 -18.51 2.16
C GLN A 264 7.27 -18.24 3.23
N GLY A 265 8.39 -18.98 3.17
CA GLY A 265 9.56 -18.76 4.05
C GLY A 265 9.47 -19.42 5.42
N LEU A 266 8.42 -20.19 5.73
CA LEU A 266 8.31 -20.97 6.98
C LEU A 266 9.24 -22.18 7.02
N LYS A 267 9.58 -22.76 5.86
CA LYS A 267 10.47 -23.91 5.69
C LYS A 267 10.07 -25.14 6.54
N ILE A 268 8.76 -25.36 6.70
CA ILE A 268 8.19 -26.50 7.44
C ILE A 268 7.40 -27.37 6.45
N GLY A 269 7.70 -28.66 6.43
CA GLY A 269 6.99 -29.68 5.64
C GLY A 269 6.15 -30.62 6.52
N GLY A 270 5.55 -31.64 5.89
CA GLY A 270 4.82 -32.71 6.60
C GLY A 270 3.35 -32.40 6.90
N PHE A 271 2.80 -31.29 6.40
CA PHE A 271 1.39 -30.92 6.56
C PHE A 271 0.58 -31.17 5.29
N LYS A 272 -0.71 -31.51 5.44
CA LYS A 272 -1.62 -31.75 4.30
C LYS A 272 -1.99 -30.48 3.57
N LYS A 273 -2.08 -29.35 4.30
CA LYS A 273 -2.37 -28.02 3.77
C LYS A 273 -1.22 -27.05 4.08
N PRO A 274 -1.06 -25.96 3.30
CA PRO A 274 -0.07 -24.94 3.62
C PRO A 274 -0.26 -24.35 5.00
N LEU A 275 0.84 -23.99 5.65
CA LEU A 275 0.84 -23.26 6.92
C LEU A 275 0.78 -21.74 6.68
N TYR A 276 0.04 -21.05 7.54
CA TYR A 276 -0.10 -19.59 7.52
C TYR A 276 0.16 -18.99 8.90
N VAL A 277 0.91 -17.89 8.96
CA VAL A 277 1.14 -17.16 10.21
C VAL A 277 -0.17 -16.54 10.70
N VAL A 278 -0.63 -16.90 11.90
CA VAL A 278 -1.87 -16.39 12.50
C VAL A 278 -1.61 -15.35 13.59
N SER A 279 -0.50 -15.47 14.31
CA SER A 279 -0.07 -14.47 15.30
C SER A 279 1.45 -14.48 15.48
N LYS A 280 1.97 -13.43 16.09
CA LYS A 280 3.37 -13.30 16.46
C LYS A 280 3.52 -12.56 17.78
N ASP A 281 4.45 -13.00 18.59
CA ASP A 281 4.87 -12.33 19.83
C ASP A 281 6.33 -11.94 19.69
N ILE A 282 6.56 -10.64 19.53
CA ILE A 282 7.92 -10.12 19.32
C ILE A 282 8.78 -10.22 20.58
N LYS A 283 8.18 -10.03 21.76
CA LYS A 283 8.91 -10.07 23.04
C LYS A 283 9.42 -11.49 23.34
N LYS A 284 8.56 -12.48 23.13
CA LYS A 284 8.91 -13.89 23.29
C LYS A 284 9.63 -14.48 22.08
N ASN A 285 9.67 -13.74 20.96
CA ASN A 285 10.21 -14.18 19.69
C ASN A 285 9.57 -15.48 19.19
N ILE A 286 8.22 -15.54 19.18
CA ILE A 286 7.41 -16.69 18.79
C ILE A 286 6.50 -16.30 17.62
N ILE A 287 6.34 -17.19 16.65
CA ILE A 287 5.25 -17.14 15.69
C ILE A 287 4.32 -18.32 15.86
N VAL A 288 3.03 -18.10 15.70
CA VAL A 288 2.02 -19.15 15.68
C VAL A 288 1.52 -19.29 14.26
N VAL A 289 1.46 -20.52 13.78
CA VAL A 289 0.96 -20.85 12.43
C VAL A 289 -0.24 -21.76 12.52
N ALA A 290 -1.09 -21.74 11.51
CA ALA A 290 -2.23 -22.64 11.37
C ALA A 290 -2.20 -23.33 10.02
N GLU A 291 -2.69 -24.57 9.97
CA GLU A 291 -2.82 -25.35 8.75
C GLU A 291 -4.09 -24.94 7.98
N GLY A 292 -3.93 -24.66 6.70
CA GLY A 292 -5.00 -24.19 5.82
C GLY A 292 -5.32 -22.71 5.96
N ASP A 293 -5.90 -22.15 4.92
CA ASP A 293 -6.31 -20.75 4.86
C ASP A 293 -7.73 -20.51 5.38
N ASP A 294 -8.38 -21.57 5.83
CA ASP A 294 -9.73 -21.59 6.42
C ASP A 294 -9.74 -21.49 7.95
N HIS A 295 -8.57 -21.44 8.59
CA HIS A 295 -8.47 -21.35 10.05
C HIS A 295 -9.04 -20.02 10.59
N PRO A 296 -9.99 -20.03 11.58
CA PRO A 296 -10.67 -18.81 12.06
C PRO A 296 -9.75 -17.70 12.57
N ALA A 297 -8.59 -18.05 13.13
CA ALA A 297 -7.62 -17.06 13.61
C ALA A 297 -7.08 -16.12 12.50
N LEU A 298 -7.20 -16.52 11.23
CA LEU A 298 -6.82 -15.72 10.07
C LEU A 298 -7.84 -14.64 9.71
N TYR A 299 -9.05 -14.70 10.28
CA TYR A 299 -10.17 -13.84 9.93
C TYR A 299 -10.44 -12.80 11.02
N LYS A 300 -10.70 -11.58 10.60
CA LYS A 300 -11.00 -10.45 11.47
C LYS A 300 -12.21 -9.69 10.96
N LYS A 301 -13.12 -9.30 11.85
CA LYS A 301 -14.35 -8.59 11.51
C LYS A 301 -14.24 -7.09 11.77
N GLU A 302 -13.46 -6.68 12.76
CA GLU A 302 -13.29 -5.28 13.13
C GLU A 302 -11.83 -4.84 12.96
N VAL A 303 -11.66 -3.64 12.43
CA VAL A 303 -10.36 -3.02 12.18
C VAL A 303 -10.38 -1.59 12.71
N GLU A 304 -9.52 -1.28 13.68
CA GLU A 304 -9.31 0.08 14.17
C GLU A 304 -8.32 0.81 13.27
N LEU A 305 -8.64 2.05 12.89
CA LEU A 305 -7.84 2.86 11.98
C LEU A 305 -7.21 4.06 12.68
N VAL A 306 -5.96 4.35 12.29
CA VAL A 306 -5.22 5.57 12.65
C VAL A 306 -4.64 6.23 11.40
N ASN A 307 -4.15 7.46 11.55
CA ASN A 307 -3.56 8.22 10.44
C ASN A 307 -4.47 8.22 9.19
N THR A 308 -5.76 8.48 9.41
CA THR A 308 -6.77 8.41 8.35
C THR A 308 -6.75 9.64 7.46
N ASN A 309 -6.96 9.42 6.17
CA ASN A 309 -7.28 10.45 5.18
C ASN A 309 -8.63 10.17 4.54
N PHE A 310 -9.44 11.21 4.32
CA PHE A 310 -10.78 11.09 3.75
C PHE A 310 -10.92 12.01 2.55
N PHE A 311 -11.62 11.51 1.53
CA PHE A 311 -12.01 12.28 0.35
C PHE A 311 -13.46 12.75 0.46
N PRO A 312 -13.86 13.82 -0.26
CA PRO A 312 -15.28 14.17 -0.40
C PRO A 312 -16.09 13.00 -1.01
N PRO A 313 -17.32 12.68 -0.55
CA PRO A 313 -18.16 13.44 0.38
C PRO A 313 -17.96 13.12 1.88
N VAL A 314 -17.10 12.15 2.24
CA VAL A 314 -16.94 11.71 3.65
C VAL A 314 -16.47 12.84 4.56
N ILE A 315 -15.69 13.78 4.03
CA ILE A 315 -15.25 14.95 4.81
C ILE A 315 -16.45 15.73 5.36
N ALA A 316 -17.49 15.96 4.55
CA ALA A 316 -18.69 16.68 4.95
C ALA A 316 -19.46 15.96 6.07
N ILE A 317 -19.62 14.63 5.93
CA ILE A 317 -20.26 13.79 6.98
C ILE A 317 -19.46 13.83 8.27
N ARG A 318 -18.11 13.77 8.15
CA ARG A 318 -17.21 13.84 9.31
C ARG A 318 -17.32 15.17 10.06
N GLN A 319 -17.47 16.27 9.36
CA GLN A 319 -17.56 17.61 9.98
C GLN A 319 -18.86 17.82 10.74
N SER A 320 -19.96 17.25 10.23
CA SER A 320 -21.29 17.38 10.85
C SER A 320 -21.60 16.33 11.93
N ALA A 321 -20.74 15.32 12.13
CA ALA A 321 -21.00 14.24 13.07
C ALA A 321 -20.69 14.65 14.52
N GLU A 322 -21.69 15.08 15.25
CA GLU A 322 -21.64 15.27 16.71
C GLU A 322 -21.82 13.96 17.47
N LYS A 323 -22.50 13.00 16.88
CA LYS A 323 -22.77 11.65 17.41
C LYS A 323 -22.04 10.59 16.57
N GLN A 324 -22.00 9.35 17.08
CA GLN A 324 -21.52 8.20 16.31
C GLN A 324 -22.29 8.07 15.00
N SER A 325 -21.58 8.01 13.91
CA SER A 325 -22.14 7.90 12.55
C SER A 325 -21.58 6.68 11.83
N TYR A 326 -22.37 6.13 10.92
CA TYR A 326 -22.00 4.97 10.10
C TYR A 326 -22.12 5.31 8.63
N ILE A 327 -21.13 4.88 7.85
CA ILE A 327 -21.14 5.01 6.39
C ILE A 327 -20.92 3.63 5.80
N ASN A 328 -21.83 3.18 4.94
CA ASN A 328 -21.64 1.93 4.20
C ASN A 328 -20.60 2.15 3.10
N VAL A 329 -19.56 1.31 3.10
CA VAL A 329 -18.44 1.38 2.18
C VAL A 329 -18.07 -0.01 1.67
N PHE A 330 -17.26 -0.06 0.62
CA PHE A 330 -16.55 -1.26 0.20
C PHE A 330 -15.08 -1.08 0.55
N ALA A 331 -14.46 -2.03 1.24
CA ALA A 331 -13.10 -1.87 1.74
C ALA A 331 -12.22 -3.08 1.44
N ARG A 332 -10.92 -2.84 1.33
CA ARG A 332 -9.87 -3.86 1.30
C ARG A 332 -8.78 -3.53 2.30
N VAL A 333 -8.20 -4.55 2.92
CA VAL A 333 -7.16 -4.43 3.93
C VAL A 333 -5.78 -4.84 3.42
N ARG A 334 -5.69 -5.24 2.16
CA ARG A 334 -4.46 -5.54 1.41
C ARG A 334 -4.60 -5.20 -0.06
N TYR A 335 -3.49 -4.89 -0.69
CA TYR A 335 -3.41 -4.77 -2.13
C TYR A 335 -3.87 -6.05 -2.83
N ARG A 336 -4.61 -5.91 -3.93
CA ARG A 336 -5.21 -7.00 -4.73
C ARG A 336 -6.27 -7.85 -4.03
N GLN A 337 -6.60 -7.57 -2.77
CA GLN A 337 -7.71 -8.23 -2.12
C GLN A 337 -9.03 -7.73 -2.71
N PRO A 338 -10.05 -8.58 -2.88
CA PRO A 338 -11.39 -8.15 -3.27
C PRO A 338 -11.94 -7.09 -2.32
N LEU A 339 -12.79 -6.23 -2.85
CA LEU A 339 -13.54 -5.27 -2.05
C LEU A 339 -14.68 -5.99 -1.33
N GLU A 340 -14.79 -5.81 -0.02
CA GLU A 340 -15.87 -6.37 0.80
C GLU A 340 -16.70 -5.27 1.45
N GLY A 341 -18.01 -5.51 1.59
CA GLY A 341 -18.92 -4.58 2.23
C GLY A 341 -18.58 -4.38 3.71
N ALA A 342 -18.49 -3.15 4.13
CA ALA A 342 -18.17 -2.76 5.51
C ALA A 342 -18.93 -1.50 5.93
N GLN A 343 -19.02 -1.28 7.24
CA GLN A 343 -19.45 -0.04 7.84
C GLN A 343 -18.23 0.71 8.38
N LEU A 344 -18.02 1.93 7.90
CA LEU A 344 -17.06 2.85 8.48
C LEU A 344 -17.75 3.59 9.63
N CYS A 345 -17.31 3.31 10.86
CA CYS A 345 -17.84 3.90 12.07
C CYS A 345 -16.99 5.11 12.46
N LEU A 346 -17.62 6.24 12.58
CA LEU A 346 -17.05 7.53 12.98
C LEU A 346 -17.47 7.79 14.43
N TYR A 347 -16.54 7.70 15.36
CA TYR A 347 -16.81 8.00 16.77
C TYR A 347 -16.59 9.49 17.03
N PRO A 348 -17.36 10.12 17.95
CA PRO A 348 -17.14 11.50 18.34
C PRO A 348 -15.76 11.69 18.99
N TYR A 349 -15.37 12.93 19.18
CA TYR A 349 -14.16 13.26 19.94
C TYR A 349 -14.28 12.73 21.37
N SER A 350 -13.19 12.09 21.85
CA SER A 350 -13.10 11.64 23.25
C SER A 350 -11.98 12.38 23.95
N ARG A 351 -12.24 12.91 25.15
CA ARG A 351 -11.22 13.52 26.01
C ARG A 351 -10.17 12.49 26.44
N GLU A 352 -10.58 11.24 26.69
CA GLU A 352 -9.69 10.13 27.04
C GLU A 352 -8.66 9.80 25.94
N LEU A 353 -8.93 10.18 24.69
CA LEU A 353 -8.06 9.98 23.53
C LEU A 353 -7.32 11.26 23.12
N GLY A 354 -7.22 12.26 23.99
CA GLY A 354 -6.56 13.54 23.67
C GLY A 354 -7.26 14.31 22.56
N ASN A 355 -8.58 14.37 22.58
CA ASN A 355 -9.42 15.00 21.54
C ASN A 355 -9.26 14.42 20.13
N ARG A 356 -8.91 13.14 19.99
CA ARG A 356 -8.82 12.46 18.68
C ARG A 356 -10.10 11.66 18.41
N ARG A 357 -10.54 11.68 17.16
CA ARG A 357 -11.63 10.80 16.71
C ARG A 357 -11.11 9.39 16.50
N LYS A 358 -11.92 8.41 16.87
CA LYS A 358 -11.68 7.01 16.62
C LYS A 358 -12.42 6.57 15.37
N TYR A 359 -11.78 5.75 14.55
CA TYR A 359 -12.37 5.20 13.32
C TYR A 359 -12.25 3.69 13.35
N LYS A 360 -13.33 3.01 12.97
CA LYS A 360 -13.35 1.56 12.81
C LYS A 360 -14.01 1.19 11.49
N LEU A 361 -13.51 0.11 10.88
CA LEU A 361 -14.23 -0.62 9.84
C LEU A 361 -14.79 -1.90 10.45
N ILE A 362 -16.08 -2.15 10.25
CA ILE A 362 -16.77 -3.38 10.63
C ILE A 362 -17.23 -4.05 9.34
N PHE A 363 -16.63 -5.18 9.01
CA PHE A 363 -16.93 -5.92 7.80
C PHE A 363 -18.20 -6.78 7.97
N GLY A 364 -19.01 -6.87 6.91
CA GLY A 364 -20.16 -7.77 6.89
C GLY A 364 -19.73 -9.25 6.97
N LYS A 365 -18.63 -9.58 6.27
CA LYS A 365 -17.95 -10.89 6.36
C LYS A 365 -16.55 -10.72 6.91
N PRO A 366 -16.06 -11.61 7.80
CA PRO A 366 -14.70 -11.51 8.31
C PRO A 366 -13.65 -11.53 7.21
N MET A 367 -12.66 -10.65 7.30
CA MET A 367 -11.57 -10.48 6.34
C MET A 367 -10.38 -11.34 6.69
N LYS A 368 -9.79 -12.01 5.67
CA LYS A 368 -8.55 -12.78 5.83
C LYS A 368 -7.32 -11.88 5.94
N PHE A 369 -6.33 -12.35 6.69
CA PHE A 369 -4.95 -11.87 6.67
C PHE A 369 -4.81 -10.38 7.01
N VAL A 370 -5.64 -9.88 7.91
CA VAL A 370 -5.55 -8.50 8.38
C VAL A 370 -4.32 -8.32 9.25
N ALA A 371 -3.45 -7.38 8.91
CA ALA A 371 -2.19 -7.17 9.63
C ALA A 371 -2.07 -5.70 10.10
N PRO A 372 -1.76 -5.45 11.37
CA PRO A 372 -1.41 -4.12 11.87
C PRO A 372 -0.23 -3.50 11.08
N GLY A 373 -0.33 -2.21 10.79
CA GLY A 373 0.63 -1.46 9.98
C GLY A 373 0.31 -1.43 8.49
N GLN A 374 -0.52 -2.35 7.97
CA GLN A 374 -1.05 -2.28 6.62
C GLN A 374 -2.13 -1.20 6.50
N SER A 375 -2.51 -0.86 5.28
CA SER A 375 -3.59 0.10 5.01
C SER A 375 -4.93 -0.61 4.87
N ALA A 376 -6.01 0.02 5.37
CA ALA A 376 -7.36 -0.26 4.95
C ALA A 376 -7.85 0.91 4.09
N VAL A 377 -8.29 0.62 2.86
CA VAL A 377 -8.75 1.62 1.91
C VAL A 377 -10.19 1.32 1.54
N PHE A 378 -11.01 2.35 1.52
CA PHE A 378 -12.46 2.21 1.34
C PHE A 378 -12.97 3.07 0.19
N TYR A 379 -14.00 2.54 -0.48
CA TYR A 379 -14.57 3.03 -1.73
C TYR A 379 -16.09 3.03 -1.64
N ASP A 380 -16.72 3.78 -2.52
CA ASP A 380 -18.16 3.66 -2.78
C ASP A 380 -18.45 2.47 -3.72
N ARG A 381 -19.76 2.26 -4.03
CA ARG A 381 -20.22 1.20 -4.96
C ARG A 381 -19.69 1.37 -6.39
N LYS A 382 -19.35 2.59 -6.80
CA LYS A 382 -18.82 2.91 -8.13
C LYS A 382 -17.31 2.78 -8.22
N GLY A 383 -16.65 2.45 -7.10
CA GLY A 383 -15.19 2.36 -6.99
C GLY A 383 -14.49 3.71 -6.85
N VAL A 384 -15.21 4.76 -6.44
CA VAL A 384 -14.64 6.04 -6.07
C VAL A 384 -14.07 5.90 -4.67
N MET A 385 -12.81 6.31 -4.49
CA MET A 385 -12.14 6.24 -3.20
C MET A 385 -12.73 7.26 -2.23
N LEU A 386 -13.12 6.79 -1.07
CA LEU A 386 -13.65 7.59 0.02
C LEU A 386 -12.57 7.91 1.07
N GLY A 387 -11.49 7.15 1.08
CA GLY A 387 -10.37 7.36 1.98
C GLY A 387 -9.63 6.09 2.36
N GLY A 388 -8.81 6.21 3.39
CA GLY A 388 -8.05 5.10 3.95
C GLY A 388 -7.49 5.43 5.33
N GLY A 389 -6.85 4.44 5.92
CA GLY A 389 -6.16 4.58 7.20
C GLY A 389 -5.21 3.43 7.46
N VAL A 390 -4.28 3.62 8.36
CA VAL A 390 -3.37 2.57 8.82
C VAL A 390 -4.08 1.70 9.85
N ILE A 391 -4.02 0.40 9.69
CA ILE A 391 -4.57 -0.59 10.62
C ILE A 391 -3.75 -0.57 11.91
N LYS A 392 -4.38 -0.18 13.03
CA LYS A 392 -3.78 -0.16 14.36
C LYS A 392 -3.95 -1.48 15.08
N SER A 393 -5.19 -1.96 15.15
CA SER A 393 -5.57 -3.17 15.84
C SER A 393 -6.74 -3.88 15.14
N VAL A 394 -6.93 -5.16 15.46
CA VAL A 394 -7.93 -6.03 14.82
C VAL A 394 -8.63 -6.91 15.85
N LYS A 395 -9.92 -7.17 15.64
CA LYS A 395 -10.74 -8.08 16.46
C LYS A 395 -11.52 -9.08 15.61
#